data_287ac60060c6cad53c32dabe2a36d968
#
_entry.id   287ac60060c6cad53c32dabe2a36d968
#
_cell.length_a   1.000
_cell.length_b   1.000
_cell.length_c   1.000
_cell.angle_alpha   90.00
_cell.angle_beta   90.00
_cell.angle_gamma   90.00
#
_symmetry.space_group_name_H-M   'P 1'
#
loop_
_entity.id
_entity.type
_entity.pdbx_description
1 polymer ?
#
loop_
_entity_poly.entity_id
_entity_poly.type
_entity_poly.pdbx_seq_one_letter_code
_entity_poly.pdbx_strand_id
1 'polypeptide(L)'
;VVNVSYLVLARKYRPQCFEDLVGQDTVVRTLTHAIQRGRIAHAFLFTGVRGIGKTTSARLLARCLNCIGENGDIQAAVTRPCQTCPPCQEIAKGTDLDVQEIDGASYNGVEEVRRLQEGVPFQPARDRFKIYIVDEAHMLSTAAWNALLKTLEEPPPHVKFIFATTEAHKIPFTILSRCQRHDFKLIPTRTIASQLHHLLKEEHLQADDAAIAILAQEAVGSMRDALSLLEQVIAFGEGEVFGKLQQEEEGDCENSLHVVRITAEHVAQALGIVERKSLHALTKATLEGDAASVLHILSCLMKRGVDLIHLAKDILQAFRNLVVSKVCNPSERDLLDLPDEEIQAVATLVACADLDDLSRLFHGFSHAFEDIVRSGQPQAALEMALVRLAKRPPLIPLENLIQRLTELEKRLHSNPPSPPSSLSSPSSCSSSYTSPESIPKRIDPLPGLASPFNHPEVKPNSSNDIPPEIASSQSILSLPDDPLLAEDALSGWRSILSCMHKINPFLTAIYEHASPLHITKERIEIAFKKNSLFMSQASEPTAIALLKQSIESHFGCPVPFKLQSIKKEALSPPPSIASLDAEQKRKEETERRHAVEKHPLIQKLQKQFDAKIHTIRFLKKSAEAFEKA
;
A
#
# COMPACT_ATOMS: atom_id res chain seq x y z
N VAL A 1 46.69 1.87 -16.60
CA VAL A 1 45.30 2.27 -16.30
C VAL A 1 44.59 1.02 -15.78
N VAL A 2 44.56 0.85 -14.46
CA VAL A 2 43.78 -0.23 -13.83
C VAL A 2 42.32 0.19 -13.94
N ASN A 3 41.55 -0.53 -14.72
CA ASN A 3 40.09 -0.37 -14.81
C ASN A 3 39.49 -0.80 -13.45
N VAL A 4 39.47 0.09 -12.47
CA VAL A 4 38.73 -0.12 -11.23
C VAL A 4 37.26 0.08 -11.60
N SER A 5 36.54 -1.02 -11.75
CA SER A 5 35.10 -0.95 -11.95
C SER A 5 34.49 -0.25 -10.74
N TYR A 6 33.84 0.91 -10.96
CA TYR A 6 33.14 1.65 -9.92
C TYR A 6 32.17 0.72 -9.19
N LEU A 7 32.25 0.67 -7.87
CA LEU A 7 31.38 -0.15 -7.04
C LEU A 7 30.49 0.77 -6.19
N VAL A 8 29.17 0.63 -6.38
CA VAL A 8 28.13 1.38 -5.65
C VAL A 8 28.35 1.28 -4.13
N LEU A 9 28.27 2.40 -3.40
CA LEU A 9 28.53 2.46 -1.95
C LEU A 9 27.75 1.42 -1.15
N ALA A 10 26.48 1.22 -1.47
CA ALA A 10 25.64 0.21 -0.84
C ALA A 10 26.15 -1.24 -1.03
N ARG A 11 27.00 -1.50 -2.03
CA ARG A 11 27.66 -2.78 -2.25
C ARG A 11 29.06 -2.82 -1.66
N LYS A 12 29.82 -1.72 -1.73
CA LYS A 12 31.19 -1.57 -1.19
C LYS A 12 31.17 -1.75 0.33
N TYR A 13 30.22 -1.10 1.01
CA TYR A 13 30.09 -1.10 2.47
C TYR A 13 29.09 -2.12 3.01
N ARG A 14 28.85 -3.20 2.24
CA ARG A 14 28.01 -4.29 2.75
C ARG A 14 28.71 -4.98 3.94
N PRO A 15 28.07 -5.09 5.12
CA PRO A 15 28.61 -5.75 6.30
C PRO A 15 29.24 -7.10 6.00
N GLN A 16 30.45 -7.33 6.51
CA GLN A 16 31.22 -8.54 6.28
C GLN A 16 31.21 -9.48 7.50
N CYS A 17 30.83 -8.98 8.67
CA CYS A 17 30.58 -9.75 9.88
C CYS A 17 29.31 -9.25 10.60
N PHE A 18 28.83 -10.01 11.58
CA PHE A 18 27.63 -9.63 12.34
C PHE A 18 27.82 -8.37 13.18
N GLU A 19 29.05 -8.08 13.58
CA GLU A 19 29.43 -6.91 14.37
C GLU A 19 29.26 -5.60 13.58
N ASP A 20 29.41 -5.65 12.25
CA ASP A 20 29.24 -4.51 11.35
C ASP A 20 27.76 -4.19 11.08
N LEU A 21 26.82 -5.01 11.58
CA LEU A 21 25.41 -4.90 11.30
C LEU A 21 24.75 -3.87 12.20
N VAL A 22 24.47 -2.72 11.65
CA VAL A 22 24.00 -1.55 12.39
C VAL A 22 22.54 -1.71 12.82
N GLY A 23 22.24 -1.46 14.10
CA GLY A 23 20.87 -1.35 14.62
C GLY A 23 20.09 -2.66 14.77
N GLN A 24 20.74 -3.83 14.64
CA GLN A 24 20.08 -5.14 14.71
C GLN A 24 20.62 -6.01 15.86
N ASP A 25 20.96 -5.42 17.00
CA ASP A 25 21.63 -6.08 18.14
C ASP A 25 20.90 -7.34 18.62
N THR A 26 19.59 -7.32 18.68
CA THR A 26 18.77 -8.47 19.15
C THR A 26 18.91 -9.67 18.22
N VAL A 27 18.84 -9.45 16.90
CA VAL A 27 18.97 -10.49 15.88
C VAL A 27 20.39 -11.05 15.90
N VAL A 28 21.39 -10.16 15.91
CA VAL A 28 22.82 -10.52 15.97
C VAL A 28 23.11 -11.39 17.18
N ARG A 29 22.71 -10.96 18.38
CA ARG A 29 22.90 -11.75 19.62
C ARG A 29 22.25 -13.13 19.55
N THR A 30 21.03 -13.20 19.03
CA THR A 30 20.30 -14.46 18.96
C THR A 30 20.98 -15.44 18.00
N LEU A 31 21.38 -14.98 16.79
CA LEU A 31 22.07 -15.81 15.81
C LEU A 31 23.45 -16.25 16.31
N THR A 32 24.23 -15.33 16.89
CA THR A 32 25.55 -15.61 17.45
C THR A 32 25.48 -16.66 18.57
N HIS A 33 24.52 -16.53 19.47
CA HIS A 33 24.33 -17.52 20.54
C HIS A 33 23.86 -18.89 19.99
N ALA A 34 23.00 -18.92 18.96
CA ALA A 34 22.57 -20.17 18.32
C ALA A 34 23.77 -20.90 17.69
N ILE A 35 24.64 -20.17 17.02
CA ILE A 35 25.88 -20.69 16.41
C ILE A 35 26.83 -21.22 17.50
N GLN A 36 27.10 -20.46 18.55
CA GLN A 36 28.00 -20.85 19.65
C GLN A 36 27.54 -22.13 20.37
N ARG A 37 26.21 -22.32 20.49
CA ARG A 37 25.63 -23.50 21.15
C ARG A 37 25.43 -24.67 20.20
N GLY A 38 25.74 -24.53 18.92
CA GLY A 38 25.48 -25.56 17.90
C GLY A 38 23.98 -25.84 17.66
N ARG A 39 23.09 -24.94 18.12
CA ARG A 39 21.63 -25.09 17.98
C ARG A 39 21.12 -24.27 16.82
N ILE A 40 21.45 -24.71 15.61
CA ILE A 40 21.13 -24.00 14.38
C ILE A 40 19.82 -24.57 13.82
N ALA A 41 18.79 -23.74 13.71
CA ALA A 41 17.52 -24.15 13.11
C ALA A 41 17.70 -24.62 11.65
N HIS A 42 16.77 -25.41 11.16
CA HIS A 42 16.74 -25.84 9.76
C HIS A 42 16.16 -24.77 8.84
N ALA A 43 15.29 -23.90 9.35
CA ALA A 43 14.68 -22.80 8.61
C ALA A 43 14.64 -21.53 9.43
N PHE A 44 15.06 -20.43 8.81
CA PHE A 44 15.04 -19.08 9.37
C PHE A 44 14.11 -18.21 8.54
N LEU A 45 13.43 -17.29 9.20
CA LEU A 45 12.61 -16.28 8.55
C LEU A 45 13.01 -14.89 9.03
N PHE A 46 13.59 -14.09 8.14
CA PHE A 46 13.98 -12.70 8.38
C PHE A 46 12.89 -11.77 7.88
N THR A 47 12.26 -11.02 8.78
CA THR A 47 11.15 -10.12 8.46
C THR A 47 11.54 -8.67 8.74
N GLY A 48 10.98 -7.74 7.97
CA GLY A 48 11.17 -6.30 8.18
C GLY A 48 11.26 -5.52 6.87
N VAL A 49 11.33 -4.21 6.95
CA VAL A 49 11.32 -3.28 5.81
C VAL A 49 12.53 -3.53 4.88
N ARG A 50 12.45 -3.05 3.65
CA ARG A 50 13.55 -3.15 2.68
C ARG A 50 14.78 -2.36 3.16
N GLY A 51 15.98 -2.84 2.83
CA GLY A 51 17.23 -2.11 3.05
C GLY A 51 17.82 -2.12 4.46
N ILE A 52 17.19 -2.84 5.43
CA ILE A 52 17.63 -2.94 6.83
C ILE A 52 18.63 -4.08 7.12
N GLY A 53 19.07 -4.82 6.09
CA GLY A 53 20.12 -5.84 6.22
C GLY A 53 19.65 -7.30 6.22
N LYS A 54 18.39 -7.64 5.89
CA LYS A 54 17.87 -9.03 5.87
C LYS A 54 18.70 -9.97 5.00
N THR A 55 18.84 -9.67 3.72
CA THR A 55 19.61 -10.48 2.75
C THR A 55 21.10 -10.51 3.10
N THR A 56 21.63 -9.39 3.63
CA THR A 56 23.01 -9.34 4.13
C THR A 56 23.21 -10.30 5.30
N SER A 57 22.28 -10.30 6.27
CA SER A 57 22.34 -11.23 7.41
C SER A 57 22.17 -12.69 6.98
N ALA A 58 21.37 -12.97 5.95
CA ALA A 58 21.24 -14.29 5.36
C ALA A 58 22.59 -14.79 4.80
N ARG A 59 23.28 -13.96 4.03
CA ARG A 59 24.61 -14.29 3.50
C ARG A 59 25.66 -14.40 4.61
N LEU A 60 25.61 -13.53 5.64
CA LEU A 60 26.50 -13.62 6.79
C LEU A 60 26.29 -14.93 7.55
N LEU A 61 25.04 -15.32 7.78
CA LEU A 61 24.72 -16.59 8.41
C LEU A 61 25.26 -17.77 7.57
N ALA A 62 25.05 -17.76 6.27
CA ALA A 62 25.58 -18.77 5.36
C ALA A 62 27.12 -18.87 5.45
N ARG A 63 27.82 -17.73 5.44
CA ARG A 63 29.28 -17.67 5.61
C ARG A 63 29.72 -18.21 6.97
N CYS A 64 29.03 -17.87 8.04
CA CYS A 64 29.33 -18.41 9.38
C CYS A 64 29.16 -19.92 9.48
N LEU A 65 28.14 -20.46 8.80
CA LEU A 65 27.85 -21.89 8.77
C LEU A 65 28.87 -22.68 7.95
N ASN A 66 29.33 -22.14 6.82
CA ASN A 66 30.17 -22.84 5.84
C ASN A 66 31.66 -22.43 5.90
N CYS A 67 32.04 -21.47 6.76
CA CYS A 67 33.44 -21.04 6.87
C CYS A 67 34.36 -22.18 7.33
N ILE A 68 35.38 -22.49 6.54
CA ILE A 68 36.38 -23.52 6.83
C ILE A 68 37.69 -22.98 7.42
N GLY A 69 37.80 -21.64 7.61
CA GLY A 69 39.03 -21.00 8.05
C GLY A 69 40.06 -20.80 6.92
N GLU A 70 41.11 -20.06 7.22
CA GLU A 70 42.15 -19.79 6.22
C GLU A 70 42.91 -21.04 5.79
N ASN A 71 43.12 -21.98 6.71
CA ASN A 71 43.88 -23.20 6.48
C ASN A 71 42.97 -24.42 6.28
N GLY A 72 41.63 -24.26 6.23
CA GLY A 72 40.70 -25.37 6.11
C GLY A 72 40.52 -26.19 7.39
N ASP A 73 40.94 -25.66 8.55
CA ASP A 73 41.01 -26.36 9.84
C ASP A 73 39.72 -26.23 10.68
N ILE A 74 38.81 -25.31 10.31
CA ILE A 74 37.57 -25.09 11.05
C ILE A 74 36.50 -26.09 10.62
N GLN A 75 36.14 -27.01 11.53
CA GLN A 75 35.11 -28.03 11.28
C GLN A 75 33.73 -27.70 11.86
N ALA A 76 33.57 -26.60 12.59
CA ALA A 76 32.31 -26.17 13.19
C ALA A 76 31.89 -24.79 12.67
N ALA A 77 30.60 -24.47 12.75
CA ALA A 77 30.09 -23.13 12.45
C ALA A 77 30.74 -22.08 13.36
N VAL A 78 31.08 -20.93 12.78
CA VAL A 78 31.78 -19.84 13.47
C VAL A 78 30.89 -18.62 13.59
N THR A 79 31.09 -17.81 14.63
CA THR A 79 30.37 -16.54 14.79
C THR A 79 30.93 -15.40 13.92
N ARG A 80 32.21 -15.52 13.54
CA ARG A 80 32.89 -14.55 12.68
C ARG A 80 33.55 -15.29 11.51
N PRO A 81 33.09 -15.06 10.28
CA PRO A 81 33.67 -15.71 9.08
C PRO A 81 35.08 -15.16 8.80
N CYS A 82 36.01 -15.99 8.30
CA CYS A 82 37.39 -15.59 8.04
C CYS A 82 37.54 -14.63 6.85
N GLN A 83 36.55 -14.57 5.96
CA GLN A 83 36.51 -13.75 4.73
C GLN A 83 37.50 -14.16 3.63
N THR A 84 38.48 -15.00 3.91
CA THR A 84 39.58 -15.38 3.01
C THR A 84 39.39 -16.75 2.38
N CYS A 85 38.72 -17.68 3.06
CA CYS A 85 38.49 -19.02 2.51
C CYS A 85 37.53 -19.02 1.30
N PRO A 86 37.62 -20.03 0.40
CA PRO A 86 36.80 -20.10 -0.80
C PRO A 86 35.27 -19.97 -0.54
N PRO A 87 34.66 -20.72 0.41
CA PRO A 87 33.24 -20.53 0.74
C PRO A 87 32.89 -19.09 1.13
N CYS A 88 33.71 -18.43 1.97
CA CYS A 88 33.46 -17.07 2.37
C CYS A 88 33.46 -16.08 1.21
N GLN A 89 34.41 -16.25 0.26
CA GLN A 89 34.53 -15.38 -0.91
C GLN A 89 33.44 -15.62 -1.94
N GLU A 90 33.10 -16.89 -2.21
CA GLU A 90 32.11 -17.27 -3.20
C GLU A 90 30.69 -16.92 -2.74
N ILE A 91 30.36 -17.15 -1.46
CA ILE A 91 29.07 -16.73 -0.87
C ILE A 91 28.93 -15.20 -0.91
N ALA A 92 30.02 -14.45 -0.64
CA ALA A 92 29.99 -12.99 -0.74
C ALA A 92 29.69 -12.49 -2.16
N LYS A 93 30.23 -13.20 -3.17
CA LYS A 93 30.00 -12.93 -4.60
C LYS A 93 28.67 -13.48 -5.12
N GLY A 94 28.03 -14.45 -4.39
CA GLY A 94 26.83 -15.16 -4.83
C GLY A 94 27.09 -16.21 -5.91
N THR A 95 28.28 -16.81 -5.92
CA THR A 95 28.72 -17.81 -6.92
C THR A 95 28.98 -19.19 -6.32
N ASP A 96 28.68 -19.36 -5.04
CA ASP A 96 28.87 -20.64 -4.34
C ASP A 96 27.87 -21.70 -4.82
N LEU A 97 28.35 -22.96 -4.94
CA LEU A 97 27.55 -24.08 -5.45
C LEU A 97 26.56 -24.62 -4.39
N ASP A 98 26.94 -24.56 -3.12
CA ASP A 98 26.18 -25.10 -2.01
C ASP A 98 25.30 -24.04 -1.35
N VAL A 99 25.47 -22.75 -1.70
CA VAL A 99 24.64 -21.64 -1.24
C VAL A 99 23.91 -21.00 -2.40
N GLN A 100 22.65 -21.36 -2.59
CA GLN A 100 21.82 -20.84 -3.68
C GLN A 100 20.94 -19.70 -3.18
N GLU A 101 21.11 -18.52 -3.81
CA GLU A 101 20.28 -17.35 -3.55
C GLU A 101 19.26 -17.17 -4.67
N ILE A 102 17.99 -17.08 -4.29
CA ILE A 102 16.83 -17.04 -5.18
C ILE A 102 16.01 -15.83 -4.83
N ASP A 103 15.69 -15.04 -5.83
CA ASP A 103 14.74 -13.95 -5.71
C ASP A 103 13.32 -14.47 -5.95
N GLY A 104 12.49 -14.46 -4.92
CA GLY A 104 11.09 -14.90 -4.98
C GLY A 104 10.23 -14.10 -5.97
N ALA A 105 10.63 -12.89 -6.33
CA ALA A 105 9.93 -12.11 -7.34
C ALA A 105 10.16 -12.64 -8.76
N SER A 106 11.36 -13.13 -9.04
CA SER A 106 11.75 -13.69 -10.34
C SER A 106 11.40 -15.17 -10.46
N TYR A 107 11.43 -15.91 -9.36
CA TYR A 107 11.25 -17.36 -9.28
C TYR A 107 10.07 -17.76 -8.39
N ASN A 108 8.86 -17.28 -8.72
CA ASN A 108 7.66 -17.47 -7.90
C ASN A 108 6.86 -18.75 -8.21
N GLY A 109 7.24 -19.47 -9.25
CA GLY A 109 6.54 -20.65 -9.76
C GLY A 109 6.75 -21.91 -8.92
N VAL A 110 5.84 -22.88 -9.08
CA VAL A 110 5.95 -24.19 -8.44
C VAL A 110 7.11 -25.01 -9.03
N GLU A 111 7.36 -24.85 -10.33
CA GLU A 111 8.38 -25.63 -11.05
C GLU A 111 9.80 -25.26 -10.60
N GLU A 112 10.05 -23.97 -10.34
CA GLU A 112 11.33 -23.52 -9.80
C GLU A 112 11.57 -24.09 -8.39
N VAL A 113 10.54 -24.07 -7.54
CA VAL A 113 10.63 -24.65 -6.19
C VAL A 113 10.81 -26.17 -6.25
N ARG A 114 10.19 -26.87 -7.21
CA ARG A 114 10.40 -28.31 -7.41
C ARG A 114 11.83 -28.62 -7.83
N ARG A 115 12.43 -27.84 -8.72
CA ARG A 115 13.86 -27.99 -9.09
C ARG A 115 14.78 -27.84 -7.90
N LEU A 116 14.45 -26.88 -7.00
CA LEU A 116 15.18 -26.76 -5.73
C LEU A 116 15.06 -28.03 -4.89
N GLN A 117 13.84 -28.58 -4.78
CA GLN A 117 13.59 -29.79 -4.01
C GLN A 117 14.31 -31.02 -4.55
N GLU A 118 14.49 -31.11 -5.86
CA GLU A 118 15.30 -32.16 -6.48
C GLU A 118 16.75 -32.12 -6.00
N GLY A 119 17.26 -30.93 -5.69
CA GLY A 119 18.60 -30.73 -5.15
C GLY A 119 18.74 -31.04 -3.65
N VAL A 120 17.65 -31.00 -2.88
CA VAL A 120 17.67 -31.14 -1.42
C VAL A 120 18.22 -32.49 -0.91
N PRO A 121 17.92 -33.66 -1.51
CA PRO A 121 18.43 -34.92 -1.03
C PRO A 121 19.96 -35.11 -1.17
N PHE A 122 20.58 -34.34 -2.08
CA PHE A 122 22.01 -34.46 -2.33
C PHE A 122 22.84 -33.73 -1.27
N GLN A 123 23.91 -34.38 -0.83
CA GLN A 123 24.90 -33.79 0.07
C GLN A 123 25.55 -32.54 -0.56
N PRO A 124 26.03 -31.57 0.26
CA PRO A 124 26.83 -30.46 -0.27
C PRO A 124 28.05 -30.98 -1.07
N ALA A 125 28.41 -30.26 -2.12
CA ALA A 125 29.55 -30.63 -2.97
C ALA A 125 30.88 -30.38 -2.25
N ARG A 126 30.98 -29.32 -1.46
CA ARG A 126 32.20 -28.90 -0.76
C ARG A 126 31.95 -28.48 0.67
N ASP A 127 30.86 -27.73 0.88
CA ASP A 127 30.57 -27.03 2.11
C ASP A 127 29.94 -27.96 3.19
N ARG A 128 29.76 -27.44 4.40
CA ARG A 128 29.11 -28.20 5.49
C ARG A 128 27.61 -28.29 5.32
N PHE A 129 27.01 -27.20 4.88
CA PHE A 129 25.56 -27.10 4.73
C PHE A 129 25.21 -26.64 3.32
N LYS A 130 24.18 -27.22 2.77
CA LYS A 130 23.51 -26.75 1.59
C LYS A 130 22.46 -25.72 2.00
N ILE A 131 22.62 -24.48 1.57
CA ILE A 131 21.83 -23.37 2.06
C ILE A 131 21.03 -22.74 0.92
N TYR A 132 19.74 -22.61 1.13
CA TYR A 132 18.83 -21.93 0.21
C TYR A 132 18.39 -20.61 0.81
N ILE A 133 18.81 -19.49 0.22
CA ILE A 133 18.39 -18.14 0.59
C ILE A 133 17.30 -17.72 -0.39
N VAL A 134 16.09 -17.48 0.11
CA VAL A 134 14.97 -17.00 -0.70
C VAL A 134 14.66 -15.59 -0.27
N ASP A 135 15.05 -14.62 -1.11
CA ASP A 135 14.73 -13.21 -0.86
C ASP A 135 13.34 -12.87 -1.41
N GLU A 136 12.69 -11.89 -0.82
CA GLU A 136 11.29 -11.49 -1.07
C GLU A 136 10.33 -12.70 -1.13
N ALA A 137 10.50 -13.61 -0.18
CA ALA A 137 9.80 -14.90 -0.11
C ALA A 137 8.27 -14.77 -0.15
N HIS A 138 7.68 -13.61 0.22
CA HIS A 138 6.25 -13.35 0.12
C HIS A 138 5.70 -13.35 -1.31
N MET A 139 6.58 -13.28 -2.31
CA MET A 139 6.22 -13.34 -3.73
C MET A 139 5.99 -14.78 -4.22
N LEU A 140 6.42 -15.79 -3.46
CA LEU A 140 6.19 -17.19 -3.81
C LEU A 140 4.69 -17.51 -3.85
N SER A 141 4.26 -18.26 -4.86
CA SER A 141 2.87 -18.69 -4.97
C SER A 141 2.48 -19.65 -3.84
N THR A 142 1.20 -19.72 -3.51
CA THR A 142 0.68 -20.66 -2.50
C THR A 142 1.02 -22.11 -2.84
N ALA A 143 1.07 -22.45 -4.13
CA ALA A 143 1.42 -23.77 -4.58
C ALA A 143 2.93 -24.08 -4.39
N ALA A 144 3.81 -23.06 -4.56
CA ALA A 144 5.23 -23.15 -4.27
C ALA A 144 5.49 -23.37 -2.76
N TRP A 145 4.77 -22.62 -1.90
CA TRP A 145 4.83 -22.84 -0.45
C TRP A 145 4.37 -24.24 -0.05
N ASN A 146 3.28 -24.73 -0.62
CA ASN A 146 2.78 -26.08 -0.34
C ASN A 146 3.77 -27.18 -0.76
N ALA A 147 4.52 -26.96 -1.83
CA ALA A 147 5.59 -27.87 -2.23
C ALA A 147 6.69 -27.95 -1.15
N LEU A 148 7.10 -26.82 -0.56
CA LEU A 148 8.16 -26.78 0.47
C LEU A 148 7.76 -27.39 1.80
N LEU A 149 6.46 -27.54 2.11
CA LEU A 149 5.99 -28.01 3.41
C LEU A 149 6.64 -29.32 3.85
N LYS A 150 6.65 -30.34 2.98
CA LYS A 150 7.23 -31.65 3.31
C LYS A 150 8.71 -31.55 3.69
N THR A 151 9.47 -30.74 2.95
CA THR A 151 10.90 -30.54 3.21
C THR A 151 11.17 -29.76 4.50
N LEU A 152 10.28 -28.83 4.87
CA LEU A 152 10.38 -28.07 6.11
C LEU A 152 9.90 -28.87 7.33
N GLU A 153 9.05 -29.89 7.15
CA GLU A 153 8.63 -30.81 8.20
C GLU A 153 9.71 -31.85 8.54
N GLU A 154 10.31 -32.42 7.51
CA GLU A 154 11.34 -33.44 7.61
C GLU A 154 12.62 -32.99 6.88
N PRO A 155 13.31 -31.95 7.39
CA PRO A 155 14.48 -31.39 6.73
C PRO A 155 15.69 -32.31 6.84
N PRO A 156 16.42 -32.57 5.75
CA PRO A 156 17.72 -33.22 5.82
C PRO A 156 18.69 -32.42 6.71
N PRO A 157 19.54 -33.06 7.53
CA PRO A 157 20.38 -32.38 8.51
C PRO A 157 21.38 -31.40 7.89
N HIS A 158 21.79 -31.67 6.65
CA HIS A 158 22.73 -30.87 5.88
C HIS A 158 22.09 -29.67 5.16
N VAL A 159 20.74 -29.54 5.18
CA VAL A 159 20.03 -28.47 4.46
C VAL A 159 19.57 -27.39 5.42
N LYS A 160 19.73 -26.13 5.01
CA LYS A 160 19.23 -24.95 5.73
C LYS A 160 18.47 -24.04 4.78
N PHE A 161 17.33 -23.52 5.24
CA PHE A 161 16.53 -22.52 4.52
C PHE A 161 16.61 -21.19 5.24
N ILE A 162 16.79 -20.11 4.47
CA ILE A 162 16.76 -18.73 5.00
C ILE A 162 15.82 -17.93 4.12
N PHE A 163 14.64 -17.65 4.63
CA PHE A 163 13.65 -16.82 3.95
C PHE A 163 13.79 -15.37 4.41
N ALA A 164 13.84 -14.43 3.49
CA ALA A 164 13.79 -13.00 3.77
C ALA A 164 12.52 -12.40 3.16
N THR A 165 11.82 -11.56 3.90
CA THR A 165 10.57 -10.95 3.44
C THR A 165 10.35 -9.56 4.00
N THR A 166 9.72 -8.70 3.22
CA THR A 166 9.17 -7.42 3.69
C THR A 166 7.77 -7.57 4.26
N GLU A 167 7.02 -8.62 3.87
CA GLU A 167 5.61 -8.81 4.20
C GLU A 167 5.35 -10.19 4.83
N ALA A 168 5.66 -10.30 6.12
CA ALA A 168 5.48 -11.54 6.86
C ALA A 168 4.02 -12.05 6.89
N HIS A 169 3.03 -11.14 6.80
CA HIS A 169 1.61 -11.49 6.83
C HIS A 169 1.14 -12.24 5.58
N LYS A 170 1.87 -12.17 4.46
CA LYS A 170 1.57 -12.93 3.23
C LYS A 170 2.09 -14.36 3.26
N ILE A 171 2.95 -14.70 4.22
CA ILE A 171 3.50 -16.06 4.34
C ILE A 171 2.48 -16.95 5.07
N PRO A 172 2.19 -18.17 4.55
CA PRO A 172 1.26 -19.08 5.19
C PRO A 172 1.67 -19.43 6.63
N PHE A 173 0.69 -19.48 7.53
CA PHE A 173 0.95 -19.81 8.94
C PHE A 173 1.62 -21.18 9.15
N THR A 174 1.33 -22.13 8.26
CA THR A 174 1.96 -23.46 8.26
C THR A 174 3.48 -23.42 8.08
N ILE A 175 3.99 -22.43 7.34
CA ILE A 175 5.42 -22.16 7.15
C ILE A 175 5.98 -21.41 8.36
N LEU A 176 5.26 -20.37 8.81
CA LEU A 176 5.68 -19.57 9.96
C LEU A 176 5.93 -20.42 11.22
N SER A 177 5.10 -21.44 11.45
CA SER A 177 5.24 -22.35 12.59
C SER A 177 6.47 -23.26 12.55
N ARG A 178 7.12 -23.40 11.38
CA ARG A 178 8.30 -24.27 11.16
C ARG A 178 9.59 -23.48 11.00
N CYS A 179 9.51 -22.15 10.93
CA CYS A 179 10.66 -21.27 10.80
C CYS A 179 10.99 -20.55 12.11
N GLN A 180 12.26 -20.39 12.39
CA GLN A 180 12.70 -19.48 13.45
C GLN A 180 12.62 -18.04 12.91
N ARG A 181 11.67 -17.26 13.44
CA ARG A 181 11.43 -15.89 13.02
C ARG A 181 12.36 -14.92 13.73
N HIS A 182 12.91 -13.98 12.95
CA HIS A 182 13.73 -12.85 13.40
C HIS A 182 13.20 -11.56 12.79
N ASP A 183 12.72 -10.67 13.63
CA ASP A 183 12.16 -9.39 13.21
C ASP A 183 13.24 -8.31 13.23
N PHE A 184 13.56 -7.77 12.05
CA PHE A 184 14.48 -6.67 11.86
C PHE A 184 13.74 -5.35 12.07
N LYS A 185 14.34 -4.45 12.82
CA LYS A 185 13.76 -3.14 13.15
C LYS A 185 14.29 -2.06 12.23
N LEU A 186 13.55 -0.98 12.10
CA LEU A 186 14.05 0.26 11.48
C LEU A 186 15.25 0.76 12.27
N ILE A 187 16.25 1.24 11.56
CA ILE A 187 17.46 1.79 12.16
C ILE A 187 17.18 3.24 12.59
N PRO A 188 17.47 3.61 13.84
CA PRO A 188 17.27 4.99 14.30
C PRO A 188 18.05 5.98 13.45
N THR A 189 17.48 7.14 13.15
CA THR A 189 18.10 8.20 12.33
C THR A 189 19.46 8.61 12.85
N ARG A 190 19.62 8.73 14.17
CA ARG A 190 20.92 9.03 14.81
C ARG A 190 21.99 7.99 14.50
N THR A 191 21.61 6.72 14.47
CA THR A 191 22.53 5.62 14.17
C THR A 191 22.93 5.63 12.69
N ILE A 192 21.99 5.92 11.79
CA ILE A 192 22.28 6.09 10.36
C ILE A 192 23.24 7.28 10.17
N ALA A 193 22.97 8.42 10.80
CA ALA A 193 23.83 9.60 10.71
C ALA A 193 25.27 9.31 11.18
N SER A 194 25.43 8.62 12.32
CA SER A 194 26.77 8.25 12.81
C SER A 194 27.51 7.31 11.85
N GLN A 195 26.79 6.38 11.20
CA GLN A 195 27.37 5.49 10.21
C GLN A 195 27.77 6.23 8.93
N LEU A 196 26.93 7.16 8.46
CA LEU A 196 27.26 8.01 7.30
C LEU A 196 28.51 8.88 7.58
N HIS A 197 28.64 9.45 8.78
CA HIS A 197 29.83 10.15 9.19
C HIS A 197 31.11 9.28 9.16
N HIS A 198 30.99 8.02 9.61
CA HIS A 198 32.13 7.09 9.56
C HIS A 198 32.54 6.80 8.11
N LEU A 199 31.57 6.51 7.23
CA LEU A 199 31.83 6.22 5.83
C LEU A 199 32.39 7.40 5.05
N LEU A 200 31.89 8.61 5.29
CA LEU A 200 32.43 9.83 4.68
C LEU A 200 33.92 10.06 5.05
N LYS A 201 34.32 9.77 6.30
CA LYS A 201 35.69 9.81 6.72
C LYS A 201 36.57 8.78 5.99
N GLU A 202 36.07 7.57 5.77
CA GLU A 202 36.77 6.54 5.01
C GLU A 202 36.92 6.89 3.51
N GLU A 203 35.93 7.56 2.93
CA GLU A 203 35.96 8.06 1.55
C GLU A 203 36.68 9.40 1.41
N HIS A 204 37.26 9.96 2.51
CA HIS A 204 37.93 11.25 2.53
C HIS A 204 37.05 12.42 2.05
N LEU A 205 35.72 12.34 2.26
CA LEU A 205 34.75 13.37 1.93
C LEU A 205 34.38 14.16 3.19
N GLN A 206 34.06 15.45 3.02
CA GLN A 206 33.53 16.29 4.09
C GLN A 206 32.05 16.59 3.84
N ALA A 207 31.24 16.50 4.89
CA ALA A 207 29.83 16.87 4.84
C ALA A 207 29.46 17.65 6.10
N ASP A 208 28.52 18.56 5.95
CA ASP A 208 27.93 19.28 7.08
C ASP A 208 26.97 18.35 7.87
N ASP A 209 26.93 18.52 9.19
CA ASP A 209 26.06 17.75 10.06
C ASP A 209 24.56 17.86 9.64
N ALA A 210 24.16 19.04 9.16
CA ALA A 210 22.82 19.27 8.64
C ALA A 210 22.53 18.45 7.35
N ALA A 211 23.52 18.31 6.46
CA ALA A 211 23.40 17.49 5.26
C ALA A 211 23.22 16.01 5.60
N ILE A 212 23.99 15.52 6.56
CA ILE A 212 23.91 14.12 7.03
C ILE A 212 22.60 13.85 7.76
N ALA A 213 22.10 14.82 8.54
CA ALA A 213 20.81 14.69 9.21
C ALA A 213 19.65 14.57 8.19
N ILE A 214 19.69 15.35 7.11
CA ILE A 214 18.70 15.26 6.02
C ILE A 214 18.75 13.88 5.36
N LEU A 215 19.94 13.42 4.97
CA LEU A 215 20.13 12.09 4.36
C LEU A 215 19.64 10.96 5.26
N ALA A 216 19.95 11.02 6.56
CA ALA A 216 19.52 10.02 7.51
C ALA A 216 17.99 10.02 7.74
N GLN A 217 17.36 11.19 7.67
CA GLN A 217 15.91 11.35 7.78
C GLN A 217 15.20 10.80 6.54
N GLU A 218 15.67 11.13 5.34
CA GLU A 218 15.12 10.65 4.07
C GLU A 218 15.27 9.14 3.85
N ALA A 219 16.26 8.54 4.47
CA ALA A 219 16.46 7.09 4.43
C ALA A 219 15.38 6.27 5.16
N VAL A 220 14.51 6.90 5.96
CA VAL A 220 13.37 6.28 6.69
C VAL A 220 13.77 4.97 7.38
N GLY A 221 14.92 4.93 8.03
CA GLY A 221 15.41 3.76 8.78
C GLY A 221 16.06 2.66 7.93
N SER A 222 16.29 2.89 6.62
CA SER A 222 16.95 1.97 5.70
C SER A 222 18.40 2.39 5.43
N MET A 223 19.38 1.57 5.83
CA MET A 223 20.79 1.86 5.56
C MET A 223 21.13 1.80 4.07
N ARG A 224 20.47 0.90 3.31
CA ARG A 224 20.72 0.79 1.86
C ARG A 224 20.27 2.05 1.13
N ASP A 225 19.11 2.60 1.50
CA ASP A 225 18.58 3.81 0.89
C ASP A 225 19.43 5.02 1.30
N ALA A 226 19.89 5.10 2.57
CA ALA A 226 20.84 6.11 3.03
C ALA A 226 22.13 6.15 2.19
N LEU A 227 22.70 4.98 1.91
CA LEU A 227 23.91 4.87 1.08
C LEU A 227 23.65 5.22 -0.39
N SER A 228 22.50 4.86 -0.92
CA SER A 228 22.12 5.20 -2.29
C SER A 228 21.86 6.69 -2.46
N LEU A 229 21.22 7.34 -1.47
CA LEU A 229 21.02 8.79 -1.45
C LEU A 229 22.36 9.54 -1.31
N LEU A 230 23.25 9.05 -0.43
CA LEU A 230 24.59 9.62 -0.30
C LEU A 230 25.36 9.55 -1.62
N GLU A 231 25.32 8.42 -2.30
CA GLU A 231 25.98 8.24 -3.59
C GLU A 231 25.45 9.20 -4.67
N GLN A 232 24.12 9.39 -4.70
CA GLN A 232 23.47 10.36 -5.60
C GLN A 232 23.96 11.79 -5.33
N VAL A 233 24.10 12.18 -4.05
CA VAL A 233 24.57 13.51 -3.66
C VAL A 233 26.05 13.70 -4.01
N ILE A 234 26.89 12.68 -3.80
CA ILE A 234 28.30 12.72 -4.21
C ILE A 234 28.43 12.93 -5.71
N ALA A 235 27.70 12.15 -6.51
CA ALA A 235 27.72 12.27 -7.97
C ALA A 235 27.23 13.64 -8.44
N PHE A 236 26.25 14.24 -7.76
CA PHE A 236 25.78 15.59 -8.05
C PHE A 236 26.85 16.65 -7.73
N GLY A 237 27.50 16.56 -6.57
CA GLY A 237 28.55 17.51 -6.14
C GLY A 237 29.79 17.44 -7.01
N GLU A 238 30.20 16.25 -7.47
CA GLU A 238 31.30 16.10 -8.43
C GLU A 238 30.99 16.78 -9.78
N GLY A 239 29.74 16.70 -10.24
CA GLY A 239 29.30 17.36 -11.47
C GLY A 239 29.38 18.88 -11.40
N GLU A 240 29.08 19.50 -10.26
CA GLU A 240 29.18 20.96 -10.07
C GLU A 240 30.64 21.44 -10.02
N VAL A 241 31.53 20.67 -9.40
CA VAL A 241 32.96 20.98 -9.35
C VAL A 241 33.54 20.92 -10.77
N PHE A 242 33.23 19.90 -11.55
CA PHE A 242 33.64 19.82 -12.96
C PHE A 242 33.08 20.96 -13.82
N GLY A 243 31.84 21.37 -13.58
CA GLY A 243 31.21 22.50 -14.30
C GLY A 243 31.90 23.86 -14.01
N LYS A 244 32.34 24.10 -12.76
CA LYS A 244 33.06 25.33 -12.38
C LYS A 244 34.49 25.36 -12.89
N LEU A 245 35.19 24.21 -12.91
CA LEU A 245 36.55 24.10 -13.45
C LEU A 245 36.62 24.36 -14.96
N GLN A 246 35.53 24.16 -15.70
CA GLN A 246 35.45 24.51 -17.14
C GLN A 246 35.17 25.99 -17.41
N GLN A 247 34.77 26.77 -16.41
CA GLN A 247 34.48 28.20 -16.53
C GLN A 247 35.63 29.11 -16.06
N GLU A 248 36.59 28.57 -15.29
CA GLU A 248 37.77 29.28 -14.84
C GLU A 248 38.97 28.85 -15.70
N GLU A 249 39.04 29.36 -16.94
CA GLU A 249 40.28 29.35 -17.72
C GLU A 249 41.21 30.43 -17.19
N GLU A 250 42.47 30.00 -16.88
CA GLU A 250 43.67 30.78 -16.62
C GLU A 250 43.82 31.42 -15.24
N GLY A 251 44.54 30.73 -14.35
CA GLY A 251 45.19 31.31 -13.17
C GLY A 251 45.62 30.28 -12.12
N ASP A 252 46.92 29.96 -12.10
CA ASP A 252 47.70 29.31 -11.04
C ASP A 252 47.12 28.06 -10.34
N CYS A 253 47.41 26.91 -10.95
CA CYS A 253 47.24 25.59 -10.34
C CYS A 253 48.42 25.25 -9.46
N GLU A 254 48.41 25.61 -8.18
CA GLU A 254 49.19 24.91 -7.14
C GLU A 254 48.22 24.06 -6.29
N ASN A 255 48.29 22.74 -6.47
CA ASN A 255 47.92 21.62 -5.58
C ASN A 255 46.89 21.89 -4.47
N SER A 256 45.71 22.33 -4.80
CA SER A 256 44.58 22.22 -3.87
C SER A 256 43.75 20.99 -4.25
N LEU A 257 43.89 19.90 -3.51
CA LEU A 257 42.92 18.82 -3.45
C LEU A 257 41.58 19.46 -3.06
N HIS A 258 40.75 19.78 -4.03
CA HIS A 258 39.40 20.27 -3.77
C HIS A 258 38.60 19.14 -3.10
N VAL A 259 38.61 19.17 -1.76
CA VAL A 259 37.73 18.29 -0.97
C VAL A 259 36.30 18.74 -1.22
N VAL A 260 35.54 17.92 -1.92
CA VAL A 260 34.09 18.14 -2.14
C VAL A 260 33.41 18.22 -0.78
N ARG A 261 32.93 19.39 -0.40
CA ARG A 261 32.16 19.58 0.82
C ARG A 261 30.67 19.49 0.50
N ILE A 262 30.01 18.48 1.06
CA ILE A 262 28.58 18.25 0.90
C ILE A 262 27.84 19.16 1.87
N THR A 263 27.11 20.15 1.36
CA THR A 263 26.27 21.06 2.14
C THR A 263 24.81 20.62 2.14
N ALA A 264 24.01 21.13 3.08
CA ALA A 264 22.57 20.87 3.12
C ALA A 264 21.85 21.32 1.84
N GLU A 265 22.35 22.39 1.20
CA GLU A 265 21.80 22.89 -0.07
C GLU A 265 22.06 21.92 -1.22
N HIS A 266 23.27 21.36 -1.30
CA HIS A 266 23.60 20.33 -2.30
C HIS A 266 22.72 19.10 -2.15
N VAL A 267 22.46 18.65 -0.90
CA VAL A 267 21.55 17.53 -0.63
C VAL A 267 20.13 17.86 -1.07
N ALA A 268 19.63 19.05 -0.73
CA ALA A 268 18.29 19.47 -1.10
C ALA A 268 18.10 19.53 -2.61
N GLN A 269 19.08 20.05 -3.34
CA GLN A 269 19.06 20.14 -4.81
C GLN A 269 19.16 18.75 -5.46
N ALA A 270 20.11 17.91 -5.03
CA ALA A 270 20.35 16.58 -5.58
C ALA A 270 19.15 15.64 -5.40
N LEU A 271 18.44 15.77 -4.29
CA LEU A 271 17.30 14.92 -3.95
C LEU A 271 15.95 15.56 -4.32
N GLY A 272 15.92 16.81 -4.78
CA GLY A 272 14.68 17.53 -5.07
C GLY A 272 13.84 17.79 -3.81
N ILE A 273 14.48 17.84 -2.65
CA ILE A 273 13.82 18.07 -1.36
C ILE A 273 13.49 19.55 -1.24
N VAL A 274 12.32 19.84 -0.71
CA VAL A 274 11.89 21.21 -0.48
C VAL A 274 12.68 21.84 0.66
N GLU A 275 13.23 23.02 0.42
CA GLU A 275 13.82 23.82 1.51
C GLU A 275 12.79 23.97 2.65
N ARG A 276 13.18 23.64 3.87
CA ARG A 276 12.31 23.72 5.06
C ARG A 276 11.68 25.10 5.24
N LYS A 277 12.40 26.16 4.85
CA LYS A 277 11.88 27.55 4.86
C LYS A 277 10.68 27.71 3.93
N SER A 278 10.75 27.13 2.73
CA SER A 278 9.65 27.18 1.75
C SER A 278 8.45 26.38 2.20
N LEU A 279 8.66 25.19 2.78
CA LEU A 279 7.61 24.36 3.37
C LEU A 279 6.92 25.07 4.54
N HIS A 280 7.70 25.72 5.41
CA HIS A 280 7.17 26.50 6.53
C HIS A 280 6.37 27.71 6.07
N ALA A 281 6.85 28.44 5.03
CA ALA A 281 6.13 29.55 4.43
C ALA A 281 4.80 29.08 3.78
N LEU A 282 4.81 27.94 3.10
CA LEU A 282 3.61 27.34 2.49
C LEU A 282 2.59 26.93 3.55
N THR A 283 3.06 26.30 4.63
CA THR A 283 2.21 25.88 5.76
C THR A 283 1.60 27.09 6.46
N LYS A 284 2.38 28.14 6.68
CA LYS A 284 1.92 29.41 7.27
C LYS A 284 0.87 30.07 6.40
N ALA A 285 1.12 30.25 5.09
CA ALA A 285 0.15 30.84 4.17
C ALA A 285 -1.16 30.03 4.10
N THR A 286 -1.09 28.71 4.20
CA THR A 286 -2.28 27.83 4.25
C THR A 286 -3.08 28.03 5.55
N LEU A 287 -2.40 28.21 6.70
CA LEU A 287 -3.04 28.52 7.98
C LEU A 287 -3.71 29.88 7.97
N GLU A 288 -3.06 30.90 7.45
CA GLU A 288 -3.56 32.28 7.35
C GLU A 288 -4.69 32.43 6.31
N GLY A 289 -4.90 31.42 5.46
CA GLY A 289 -5.97 31.44 4.44
C GLY A 289 -5.61 32.21 3.17
N ASP A 290 -4.32 32.54 2.98
CA ASP A 290 -3.83 33.24 1.78
C ASP A 290 -3.53 32.29 0.63
N ALA A 291 -4.58 32.00 -0.14
CA ALA A 291 -4.47 31.12 -1.31
C ALA A 291 -3.58 31.68 -2.43
N ALA A 292 -3.40 33.01 -2.51
CA ALA A 292 -2.56 33.62 -3.54
C ALA A 292 -1.08 33.36 -3.25
N SER A 293 -0.66 33.57 -2.00
CA SER A 293 0.71 33.25 -1.55
C SER A 293 1.00 31.76 -1.63
N VAL A 294 0.03 30.89 -1.32
CA VAL A 294 0.17 29.42 -1.46
C VAL A 294 0.49 29.04 -2.92
N LEU A 295 -0.29 29.54 -3.89
CA LEU A 295 -0.07 29.26 -5.33
C LEU A 295 1.26 29.85 -5.83
N HIS A 296 1.65 31.04 -5.35
CA HIS A 296 2.91 31.66 -5.73
C HIS A 296 4.12 30.83 -5.25
N ILE A 297 4.12 30.43 -3.97
CA ILE A 297 5.18 29.59 -3.38
C ILE A 297 5.26 28.25 -4.14
N LEU A 298 4.11 27.62 -4.40
CA LEU A 298 4.04 26.35 -5.12
C LEU A 298 4.61 26.50 -6.56
N SER A 299 4.25 27.57 -7.27
CA SER A 299 4.82 27.85 -8.60
C SER A 299 6.34 28.04 -8.57
N CYS A 300 6.88 28.68 -7.53
CA CYS A 300 8.32 28.84 -7.37
C CYS A 300 9.02 27.51 -7.12
N LEU A 301 8.43 26.64 -6.30
CA LEU A 301 8.96 25.29 -6.03
C LEU A 301 8.97 24.41 -7.28
N MET A 302 7.90 24.45 -8.06
CA MET A 302 7.81 23.70 -9.32
C MET A 302 8.85 24.16 -10.37
N LYS A 303 9.12 25.47 -10.46
CA LYS A 303 10.17 25.98 -11.35
C LYS A 303 11.57 25.49 -10.97
N ARG A 304 11.79 25.11 -9.70
CA ARG A 304 13.03 24.52 -9.20
C ARG A 304 13.12 23.00 -9.44
N GLY A 305 12.09 22.37 -10.03
CA GLY A 305 12.10 20.94 -10.37
C GLY A 305 11.82 19.99 -9.19
N VAL A 306 11.14 20.47 -8.13
CA VAL A 306 10.77 19.64 -6.97
C VAL A 306 9.78 18.56 -7.37
N ASP A 307 9.95 17.33 -6.85
CA ASP A 307 8.98 16.25 -7.02
C ASP A 307 7.68 16.57 -6.25
N LEU A 308 6.57 16.62 -7.00
CA LEU A 308 5.26 16.98 -6.46
C LEU A 308 4.71 15.95 -5.46
N ILE A 309 5.01 14.67 -5.65
CA ILE A 309 4.55 13.61 -4.73
C ILE A 309 5.32 13.70 -3.42
N HIS A 310 6.63 13.96 -3.52
CA HIS A 310 7.47 14.17 -2.35
C HIS A 310 7.06 15.43 -1.58
N LEU A 311 6.86 16.55 -2.28
CA LEU A 311 6.32 17.78 -1.70
C LEU A 311 4.98 17.57 -0.98
N ALA A 312 4.06 16.82 -1.58
CA ALA A 312 2.78 16.53 -0.95
C ALA A 312 2.94 15.69 0.33
N LYS A 313 3.87 14.75 0.35
CA LYS A 313 4.22 13.96 1.55
C LYS A 313 4.79 14.87 2.66
N ASP A 314 5.67 15.79 2.31
CA ASP A 314 6.27 16.72 3.25
C ASP A 314 5.23 17.67 3.86
N ILE A 315 4.30 18.16 3.05
CA ILE A 315 3.17 18.98 3.51
C ILE A 315 2.29 18.19 4.50
N LEU A 316 1.99 16.92 4.18
CA LEU A 316 1.21 16.05 5.07
C LEU A 316 1.93 15.87 6.42
N GLN A 317 3.24 15.64 6.39
CA GLN A 317 4.07 15.50 7.57
C GLN A 317 4.12 16.81 8.37
N ALA A 318 4.21 17.96 7.70
CA ALA A 318 4.18 19.27 8.32
C ALA A 318 2.84 19.49 9.07
N PHE A 319 1.70 19.20 8.44
CA PHE A 319 0.39 19.31 9.10
C PHE A 319 0.26 18.35 10.30
N ARG A 320 0.76 17.11 10.19
CA ARG A 320 0.84 16.17 11.31
C ARG A 320 1.64 16.74 12.46
N ASN A 321 2.79 17.33 12.18
CA ASN A 321 3.67 17.90 13.18
C ASN A 321 3.02 19.10 13.91
N LEU A 322 2.21 19.92 13.21
CA LEU A 322 1.40 20.97 13.84
C LEU A 322 0.39 20.39 14.84
N VAL A 323 -0.35 19.34 14.45
CA VAL A 323 -1.33 18.69 15.33
C VAL A 323 -0.65 18.10 16.56
N VAL A 324 0.44 17.35 16.36
CA VAL A 324 1.20 16.73 17.45
C VAL A 324 1.77 17.78 18.40
N SER A 325 2.37 18.86 17.86
CA SER A 325 2.91 19.97 18.67
C SER A 325 1.84 20.69 19.49
N LYS A 326 0.57 20.72 19.02
CA LYS A 326 -0.54 21.31 19.79
C LYS A 326 -1.00 20.42 20.92
N VAL A 327 -0.95 19.09 20.75
CA VAL A 327 -1.45 18.10 21.72
C VAL A 327 -0.39 17.74 22.76
N CYS A 328 0.88 17.61 22.34
CA CYS A 328 1.96 17.15 23.20
C CYS A 328 2.52 18.26 24.09
N ASN A 329 2.88 17.88 25.31
CA ASN A 329 3.58 18.77 26.24
C ASN A 329 5.04 19.00 25.80
N PRO A 330 5.68 20.12 26.20
CA PRO A 330 7.07 20.43 25.88
C PRO A 330 8.10 19.36 26.29
N SER A 331 7.73 18.47 27.23
CA SER A 331 8.57 17.35 27.68
C SER A 331 8.57 16.14 26.75
N GLU A 332 7.64 16.07 25.78
CA GLU A 332 7.49 14.94 24.84
C GLU A 332 7.99 15.27 23.43
N ARG A 333 8.98 16.15 23.33
CA ARG A 333 9.54 16.64 22.06
C ARG A 333 10.12 15.54 21.17
N ASP A 334 10.52 14.42 21.76
CA ASP A 334 11.03 13.25 21.02
C ASP A 334 10.02 12.65 20.02
N LEU A 335 8.72 12.96 20.16
CA LEU A 335 7.66 12.52 19.24
C LEU A 335 7.65 13.28 17.90
N LEU A 336 8.30 14.46 17.84
CA LEU A 336 8.29 15.28 16.62
C LEU A 336 9.42 14.94 15.65
N ASP A 337 10.48 14.28 16.12
CA ASP A 337 11.66 13.90 15.32
C ASP A 337 12.22 15.08 14.47
N LEU A 338 12.17 16.30 15.06
CA LEU A 338 12.58 17.56 14.44
C LEU A 338 13.73 18.18 15.22
N PRO A 339 14.62 18.95 14.56
CA PRO A 339 15.61 19.79 15.24
C PRO A 339 14.97 20.85 16.15
N ASP A 340 15.67 21.26 17.21
CA ASP A 340 15.14 22.20 18.20
C ASP A 340 14.70 23.55 17.60
N GLU A 341 15.39 24.05 16.59
CA GLU A 341 15.05 25.28 15.87
C GLU A 341 13.68 25.17 15.16
N GLU A 342 13.39 24.03 14.57
CA GLU A 342 12.12 23.77 13.89
C GLU A 342 10.97 23.57 14.87
N ILE A 343 11.23 22.94 15.99
CA ILE A 343 10.23 22.79 17.06
C ILE A 343 9.76 24.18 17.51
N GLN A 344 10.67 25.15 17.64
CA GLN A 344 10.31 26.52 17.98
C GLN A 344 9.48 27.20 16.88
N ALA A 345 9.88 27.01 15.60
CA ALA A 345 9.15 27.57 14.47
C ALA A 345 7.71 26.96 14.36
N VAL A 346 7.58 25.67 14.54
CA VAL A 346 6.28 24.97 14.59
C VAL A 346 5.44 25.46 15.76
N ALA A 347 6.03 25.64 16.95
CA ALA A 347 5.35 26.13 18.14
C ALA A 347 4.76 27.54 17.95
N THR A 348 5.47 28.42 17.22
CA THR A 348 4.95 29.77 16.90
C THR A 348 3.73 29.73 15.99
N LEU A 349 3.69 28.84 15.00
CA LEU A 349 2.53 28.64 14.13
C LEU A 349 1.33 28.05 14.88
N VAL A 350 1.60 27.11 15.76
CA VAL A 350 0.57 26.40 16.56
C VAL A 350 -0.07 27.31 17.60
N ALA A 351 0.63 28.34 18.09
CA ALA A 351 0.09 29.29 19.06
C ALA A 351 -1.11 30.06 18.49
N CYS A 352 -1.16 30.30 17.19
CA CYS A 352 -2.20 31.07 16.51
C CYS A 352 -3.39 30.25 16.00
N ALA A 353 -3.36 28.92 16.10
CA ALA A 353 -4.36 28.03 15.52
C ALA A 353 -5.04 27.13 16.56
N ASP A 354 -6.33 26.85 16.37
CA ASP A 354 -7.08 25.91 17.20
C ASP A 354 -6.82 24.46 16.78
N LEU A 355 -6.92 23.51 17.74
CA LEU A 355 -6.70 22.10 17.50
C LEU A 355 -7.65 21.53 16.45
N ASP A 356 -8.92 21.93 16.50
CA ASP A 356 -9.94 21.46 15.55
C ASP A 356 -9.64 21.92 14.12
N ASP A 357 -9.11 23.13 13.97
CA ASP A 357 -8.72 23.68 12.67
C ASP A 357 -7.48 22.97 12.10
N LEU A 358 -6.49 22.69 12.94
CA LEU A 358 -5.31 21.90 12.59
C LEU A 358 -5.69 20.46 12.20
N SER A 359 -6.61 19.84 12.94
CA SER A 359 -7.12 18.51 12.63
C SER A 359 -7.86 18.46 11.29
N ARG A 360 -8.66 19.50 10.98
CA ARG A 360 -9.32 19.64 9.67
C ARG A 360 -8.32 19.78 8.51
N LEU A 361 -7.23 20.52 8.71
CA LEU A 361 -6.16 20.64 7.71
C LEU A 361 -5.52 19.29 7.45
N PHE A 362 -5.13 18.58 8.51
CA PHE A 362 -4.52 17.27 8.38
C PHE A 362 -5.44 16.26 7.68
N HIS A 363 -6.69 16.13 8.14
CA HIS A 363 -7.64 15.19 7.52
C HIS A 363 -8.00 15.58 6.09
N GLY A 364 -8.24 16.86 5.84
CA GLY A 364 -8.55 17.36 4.49
C GLY A 364 -7.41 17.13 3.51
N PHE A 365 -6.16 17.32 3.93
CA PHE A 365 -5.00 17.06 3.09
C PHE A 365 -4.69 15.57 2.97
N SER A 366 -4.90 14.76 4.00
CA SER A 366 -4.72 13.31 3.96
C SER A 366 -5.60 12.65 2.89
N HIS A 367 -6.87 13.06 2.78
CA HIS A 367 -7.74 12.62 1.69
C HIS A 367 -7.25 13.09 0.32
N ALA A 368 -6.87 14.37 0.23
CA ALA A 368 -6.35 14.93 -1.02
C ALA A 368 -5.04 14.26 -1.47
N PHE A 369 -4.19 13.82 -0.55
CA PHE A 369 -2.94 13.13 -0.85
C PHE A 369 -3.16 11.84 -1.66
N GLU A 370 -4.16 11.04 -1.30
CA GLU A 370 -4.50 9.85 -2.07
C GLU A 370 -4.93 10.18 -3.50
N ASP A 371 -5.71 11.26 -3.66
CA ASP A 371 -6.14 11.75 -4.98
C ASP A 371 -4.96 12.27 -5.80
N ILE A 372 -4.01 13.00 -5.18
CA ILE A 372 -2.79 13.51 -5.84
C ILE A 372 -1.94 12.36 -6.37
N VAL A 373 -1.70 11.33 -5.55
CA VAL A 373 -0.88 10.17 -5.94
C VAL A 373 -1.52 9.36 -7.08
N ARG A 374 -2.86 9.26 -7.11
CA ARG A 374 -3.61 8.52 -8.14
C ARG A 374 -3.90 9.33 -9.39
N SER A 375 -3.76 10.65 -9.32
CA SER A 375 -4.12 11.56 -10.41
C SER A 375 -3.13 11.48 -11.57
N GLY A 376 -3.63 11.52 -12.79
CA GLY A 376 -2.81 11.75 -13.99
C GLY A 376 -2.27 13.19 -14.10
N GLN A 377 -2.74 14.12 -13.23
CA GLN A 377 -2.31 15.52 -13.18
C GLN A 377 -2.06 15.93 -11.72
N PRO A 378 -0.97 15.47 -11.10
CA PRO A 378 -0.70 15.69 -9.67
C PRO A 378 -0.55 17.16 -9.29
N GLN A 379 -0.05 17.99 -10.23
CA GLN A 379 0.08 19.44 -10.03
C GLN A 379 -1.27 20.11 -9.78
N ALA A 380 -2.22 19.94 -10.69
CA ALA A 380 -3.55 20.56 -10.57
C ALA A 380 -4.29 20.05 -9.32
N ALA A 381 -4.13 18.75 -8.99
CA ALA A 381 -4.73 18.17 -7.79
C ALA A 381 -4.16 18.79 -6.51
N LEU A 382 -2.83 18.98 -6.43
CA LEU A 382 -2.15 19.60 -5.30
C LEU A 382 -2.53 21.09 -5.15
N GLU A 383 -2.53 21.87 -6.25
CA GLU A 383 -2.94 23.26 -6.25
C GLU A 383 -4.36 23.43 -5.71
N MET A 384 -5.31 22.65 -6.24
CA MET A 384 -6.72 22.73 -5.82
C MET A 384 -6.94 22.23 -4.38
N ALA A 385 -6.22 21.23 -3.93
CA ALA A 385 -6.26 20.78 -2.55
C ALA A 385 -5.83 21.88 -1.58
N LEU A 386 -4.69 22.51 -1.84
CA LEU A 386 -4.16 23.59 -1.00
C LEU A 386 -5.04 24.84 -1.05
N VAL A 387 -5.57 25.23 -2.20
CA VAL A 387 -6.52 26.37 -2.31
C VAL A 387 -7.78 26.10 -1.50
N ARG A 388 -8.33 24.88 -1.57
CA ARG A 388 -9.52 24.49 -0.79
C ARG A 388 -9.25 24.53 0.71
N LEU A 389 -8.07 24.10 1.13
CA LEU A 389 -7.67 24.13 2.55
C LEU A 389 -7.39 25.54 3.05
N ALA A 390 -6.76 26.40 2.23
CA ALA A 390 -6.55 27.80 2.56
C ALA A 390 -7.89 28.57 2.67
N LYS A 391 -8.84 28.32 1.77
CA LYS A 391 -10.16 28.98 1.77
C LYS A 391 -11.23 28.26 2.60
N ARG A 392 -10.83 27.42 3.56
CA ARG A 392 -11.76 26.75 4.45
C ARG A 392 -12.57 27.74 5.30
N PRO A 393 -13.88 27.53 5.47
CA PRO A 393 -14.70 28.41 6.33
C PRO A 393 -14.24 28.27 7.79
N PRO A 394 -14.20 29.39 8.55
CA PRO A 394 -13.87 29.35 9.97
C PRO A 394 -14.86 28.49 10.74
N LEU A 395 -14.39 27.80 11.78
CA LEU A 395 -15.26 27.07 12.71
C LEU A 395 -16.00 28.06 13.56
N ILE A 396 -17.32 28.05 13.50
CA ILE A 396 -18.18 28.85 14.38
C ILE A 396 -18.63 27.91 15.51
N PRO A 397 -18.26 28.17 16.76
CA PRO A 397 -18.76 27.39 17.90
C PRO A 397 -20.29 27.32 17.89
N LEU A 398 -20.83 26.13 18.17
CA LEU A 398 -22.28 25.90 18.15
C LEU A 398 -23.01 26.85 19.12
N GLU A 399 -22.36 27.18 20.22
CA GLU A 399 -22.88 28.16 21.21
C GLU A 399 -23.13 29.53 20.59
N ASN A 400 -22.22 30.02 19.74
CA ASN A 400 -22.39 31.31 19.06
C ASN A 400 -23.54 31.26 18.03
N LEU A 401 -23.76 30.11 17.36
CA LEU A 401 -24.91 29.93 16.49
C LEU A 401 -26.21 29.91 17.27
N ILE A 402 -26.26 29.21 18.40
CA ILE A 402 -27.43 29.18 19.31
C ILE A 402 -27.72 30.58 19.85
N GLN A 403 -26.70 31.33 20.29
CA GLN A 403 -26.87 32.71 20.75
C GLN A 403 -27.43 33.62 19.65
N ARG A 404 -26.92 33.53 18.43
CA ARG A 404 -27.43 34.28 17.27
C ARG A 404 -28.88 33.91 16.94
N LEU A 405 -29.19 32.60 16.98
CA LEU A 405 -30.56 32.15 16.76
C LEU A 405 -31.51 32.66 17.83
N THR A 406 -31.14 32.58 19.10
CA THR A 406 -31.95 33.12 20.22
C THR A 406 -32.09 34.66 20.18
N GLU A 407 -31.07 35.34 19.70
CA GLU A 407 -31.13 36.80 19.51
C GLU A 407 -32.03 37.19 18.32
N LEU A 408 -31.99 36.44 17.22
CA LEU A 408 -32.91 36.59 16.09
C LEU A 408 -34.35 36.28 16.49
N GLU A 409 -34.57 35.25 17.28
CA GLU A 409 -35.87 34.86 17.79
C GLU A 409 -36.46 35.97 18.72
N LYS A 410 -35.63 36.53 19.59
CA LYS A 410 -36.00 37.70 20.42
C LYS A 410 -36.35 38.93 19.55
N ARG A 411 -35.60 39.19 18.48
CA ARG A 411 -35.89 40.32 17.57
C ARG A 411 -37.19 40.11 16.77
N LEU A 412 -37.50 38.89 16.38
CA LEU A 412 -38.75 38.52 15.71
C LEU A 412 -39.97 38.65 16.66
N HIS A 413 -39.79 38.30 17.93
CA HIS A 413 -40.86 38.44 18.94
C HIS A 413 -41.02 39.88 19.44
N SER A 414 -39.98 40.71 19.38
CA SER A 414 -40.04 42.11 19.81
C SER A 414 -40.57 43.11 18.75
N ASN A 415 -40.68 42.67 17.49
CA ASN A 415 -41.29 43.43 16.40
C ASN A 415 -42.44 42.61 15.76
N PRO A 416 -43.67 42.71 16.29
CA PRO A 416 -44.81 42.15 15.55
C PRO A 416 -44.98 42.92 14.23
N PRO A 417 -45.22 42.23 13.10
CA PRO A 417 -45.43 42.93 11.83
C PRO A 417 -46.66 43.77 11.91
N SER A 418 -46.51 45.10 11.77
CA SER A 418 -47.60 46.02 11.60
C SER A 418 -48.44 45.65 10.38
N PRO A 419 -49.79 45.68 10.45
CA PRO A 419 -50.60 45.32 9.30
C PRO A 419 -50.45 46.36 8.18
N PRO A 420 -50.57 45.98 6.91
CA PRO A 420 -50.38 46.87 5.77
C PRO A 420 -51.50 47.91 5.72
N SER A 421 -51.15 49.19 5.89
CA SER A 421 -52.05 50.31 5.64
C SER A 421 -52.17 50.57 4.15
N SER A 422 -53.41 50.67 3.74
CA SER A 422 -53.93 50.87 2.38
C SER A 422 -53.41 52.11 1.64
N LEU A 423 -53.22 51.90 0.36
CA LEU A 423 -53.49 52.78 -0.80
C LEU A 423 -53.29 54.31 -0.71
N SER A 424 -52.31 54.82 -1.46
CA SER A 424 -52.50 55.97 -2.33
C SER A 424 -51.40 56.07 -3.37
N SER A 425 -51.82 56.03 -4.64
CA SER A 425 -51.07 56.37 -5.87
C SER A 425 -51.21 57.84 -6.21
N PRO A 426 -50.67 58.42 -7.29
CA PRO A 426 -49.34 58.32 -7.90
C PRO A 426 -48.74 59.72 -8.21
N SER A 427 -47.45 59.80 -8.53
CA SER A 427 -46.97 60.77 -9.57
C SER A 427 -45.52 60.51 -10.01
N SER A 428 -45.43 60.22 -11.24
CA SER A 428 -44.49 60.58 -12.34
C SER A 428 -43.13 61.19 -11.97
N CYS A 429 -42.09 60.62 -12.54
CA CYS A 429 -41.19 61.13 -13.62
C CYS A 429 -39.93 60.28 -13.72
N SER A 430 -39.77 59.56 -14.77
CA SER A 430 -38.94 59.67 -15.98
C SER A 430 -37.47 59.32 -15.86
N SER A 431 -37.14 58.35 -16.73
CA SER A 431 -35.95 58.16 -17.58
C SER A 431 -34.69 57.63 -16.86
N SER A 432 -33.97 56.63 -17.39
CA SER A 432 -33.75 56.13 -18.75
C SER A 432 -32.94 54.83 -18.68
N TYR A 433 -33.32 53.90 -19.58
CA TYR A 433 -32.52 52.92 -20.34
C TYR A 433 -31.35 52.18 -19.66
N THR A 434 -31.23 50.87 -19.70
CA THR A 434 -31.25 49.89 -20.82
C THR A 434 -31.35 48.48 -20.29
N SER A 435 -32.21 47.67 -20.89
CA SER A 435 -32.23 46.22 -20.88
C SER A 435 -31.30 45.68 -22.01
N PRO A 436 -31.08 44.38 -22.25
CA PRO A 436 -32.03 43.26 -22.06
C PRO A 436 -31.45 41.86 -21.68
N GLU A 437 -32.39 40.96 -21.52
CA GLU A 437 -32.42 39.51 -21.85
C GLU A 437 -31.77 38.56 -20.87
N SER A 438 -32.36 37.45 -20.46
CA SER A 438 -33.56 36.69 -20.82
C SER A 438 -33.84 35.61 -19.74
N ILE A 439 -35.13 35.36 -19.55
CA ILE A 439 -35.72 34.30 -18.70
C ILE A 439 -35.81 33.02 -19.55
N PRO A 440 -35.79 31.80 -18.95
CA PRO A 440 -37.10 31.17 -18.73
C PRO A 440 -37.32 30.30 -17.49
N LYS A 441 -38.49 30.50 -16.96
CA LYS A 441 -39.57 29.57 -16.57
C LYS A 441 -39.40 28.56 -15.42
N ARG A 442 -40.26 28.86 -14.44
CA ARG A 442 -40.89 28.00 -13.43
C ARG A 442 -41.44 26.68 -13.97
N ILE A 443 -41.41 25.66 -13.11
CA ILE A 443 -42.43 24.61 -13.01
C ILE A 443 -42.78 24.43 -11.53
N ASP A 444 -44.06 24.50 -11.23
CA ASP A 444 -44.70 24.43 -9.92
C ASP A 444 -44.81 22.98 -9.38
N PRO A 445 -45.12 22.82 -8.07
CA PRO A 445 -45.15 21.54 -7.37
C PRO A 445 -46.58 20.98 -7.30
N LEU A 446 -46.66 19.66 -7.15
CA LEU A 446 -47.92 18.94 -6.81
C LEU A 446 -47.80 18.26 -5.44
N PRO A 447 -48.89 18.08 -4.73
CA PRO A 447 -48.94 18.02 -3.28
C PRO A 447 -49.09 16.62 -2.66
N GLY A 448 -48.62 16.57 -1.40
CA GLY A 448 -49.25 15.89 -0.27
C GLY A 448 -49.33 14.37 -0.23
N LEU A 449 -48.81 13.83 0.84
CA LEU A 449 -49.57 13.00 1.76
C LEU A 449 -48.75 12.71 3.04
N ALA A 450 -49.46 12.79 4.12
CA ALA A 450 -49.05 12.83 5.50
C ALA A 450 -48.51 11.53 6.06
N SER A 451 -47.67 11.66 7.07
CA SER A 451 -47.39 10.69 8.13
C SER A 451 -48.65 10.41 8.97
N PRO A 452 -48.73 9.30 9.69
CA PRO A 452 -48.32 9.37 11.08
C PRO A 452 -47.59 8.16 11.68
N PHE A 453 -46.84 8.47 12.69
CA PHE A 453 -46.25 7.63 13.73
C PHE A 453 -47.20 6.63 14.36
N ASN A 454 -46.68 5.46 14.76
CA ASN A 454 -46.80 4.93 16.11
C ASN A 454 -45.89 3.71 16.32
N HIS A 455 -45.04 3.83 17.31
CA HIS A 455 -44.46 2.70 18.02
C HIS A 455 -45.44 2.06 18.98
N PRO A 456 -45.33 0.77 19.29
CA PRO A 456 -45.17 0.43 20.70
C PRO A 456 -44.00 -0.55 21.00
N GLU A 457 -43.40 -0.32 22.14
CA GLU A 457 -42.53 -1.21 22.92
C GLU A 457 -43.21 -2.54 23.24
N VAL A 458 -42.44 -3.63 23.17
CA VAL A 458 -42.70 -4.85 23.95
C VAL A 458 -41.39 -5.40 24.51
N LYS A 459 -41.38 -5.58 25.82
CA LYS A 459 -40.35 -6.17 26.67
C LYS A 459 -40.27 -7.71 26.51
N PRO A 460 -39.18 -8.33 27.01
CA PRO A 460 -38.84 -9.71 26.69
C PRO A 460 -39.53 -10.71 27.61
N ASN A 461 -39.80 -11.88 27.11
CA ASN A 461 -40.04 -13.08 27.92
C ASN A 461 -39.23 -14.27 27.42
N SER A 462 -38.56 -14.83 28.37
CA SER A 462 -37.82 -16.08 28.36
C SER A 462 -38.69 -17.29 28.12
N SER A 463 -38.26 -18.24 27.30
CA SER A 463 -38.34 -19.66 27.61
C SER A 463 -37.53 -20.51 26.62
N ASN A 464 -36.76 -21.39 27.22
CA ASN A 464 -36.00 -22.48 26.62
C ASN A 464 -36.86 -23.33 25.71
N ASP A 465 -36.30 -23.71 24.56
CA ASP A 465 -36.51 -25.08 24.06
C ASP A 465 -35.40 -25.46 23.06
N ILE A 466 -34.86 -26.63 23.28
CA ILE A 466 -33.78 -27.30 22.59
C ILE A 466 -34.30 -27.88 21.29
N PRO A 467 -33.61 -27.78 20.14
CA PRO A 467 -34.01 -28.42 18.91
C PRO A 467 -33.58 -29.89 18.85
N PRO A 468 -34.37 -30.76 18.22
CA PRO A 468 -34.05 -32.17 18.10
C PRO A 468 -33.05 -32.49 16.99
N GLU A 469 -32.39 -33.60 17.19
CA GLU A 469 -31.41 -34.30 16.41
C GLU A 469 -31.59 -34.33 14.89
N ILE A 470 -30.48 -34.18 14.20
CA ILE A 470 -30.32 -34.39 12.78
C ILE A 470 -30.31 -35.90 12.50
N ALA A 471 -31.40 -36.42 12.04
CA ALA A 471 -31.45 -37.77 11.45
C ALA A 471 -30.87 -37.74 10.03
N SER A 472 -29.81 -38.48 9.82
CA SER A 472 -29.19 -38.78 8.54
C SER A 472 -30.16 -39.65 7.70
N SER A 473 -30.70 -39.07 6.65
CA SER A 473 -31.38 -39.84 5.60
C SER A 473 -30.66 -39.64 4.28
N GLN A 474 -29.97 -40.68 3.84
CA GLN A 474 -29.44 -40.79 2.47
C GLN A 474 -30.63 -40.96 1.52
N SER A 475 -30.93 -39.97 0.72
CA SER A 475 -31.75 -40.09 -0.47
C SER A 475 -30.93 -39.72 -1.67
N ILE A 476 -30.71 -40.69 -2.54
CA ILE A 476 -30.13 -40.57 -3.86
C ILE A 476 -31.13 -39.74 -4.68
N LEU A 477 -30.77 -38.52 -5.02
CA LEU A 477 -31.55 -37.62 -5.88
C LEU A 477 -31.07 -37.74 -7.32
N SER A 478 -31.94 -38.26 -8.18
CA SER A 478 -31.89 -38.14 -9.63
C SER A 478 -32.02 -36.67 -10.02
N LEU A 479 -31.03 -36.16 -10.76
CA LEU A 479 -31.07 -34.84 -11.38
C LEU A 479 -32.06 -34.83 -12.54
N PRO A 480 -32.82 -33.74 -12.77
CA PRO A 480 -33.61 -33.60 -13.96
C PRO A 480 -32.76 -33.35 -15.18
N ASP A 481 -32.93 -34.18 -16.20
CA ASP A 481 -32.21 -34.12 -17.49
C ASP A 481 -32.75 -33.05 -18.47
N ASP A 482 -33.47 -32.04 -18.01
CA ASP A 482 -34.10 -31.05 -18.87
C ASP A 482 -33.34 -29.71 -18.86
N PRO A 483 -32.68 -29.31 -19.98
CA PRO A 483 -31.87 -28.07 -20.06
C PRO A 483 -32.71 -26.79 -19.89
N LEU A 484 -34.02 -26.84 -20.15
CA LEU A 484 -34.94 -25.70 -19.97
C LEU A 484 -35.15 -25.32 -18.49
N LEU A 485 -35.13 -26.29 -17.58
CA LEU A 485 -35.27 -26.06 -16.14
C LEU A 485 -34.04 -25.41 -15.51
N ALA A 486 -32.86 -25.57 -16.12
CA ALA A 486 -31.62 -24.99 -15.65
C ALA A 486 -31.51 -23.48 -15.98
N GLU A 487 -32.00 -23.02 -17.12
CA GLU A 487 -32.02 -21.59 -17.49
C GLU A 487 -32.99 -20.79 -16.62
N ASP A 488 -34.17 -21.36 -16.30
CA ASP A 488 -35.13 -20.73 -15.38
C ASP A 488 -34.57 -20.60 -13.95
N ALA A 489 -33.87 -21.61 -13.48
CA ALA A 489 -33.21 -21.56 -12.17
C ALA A 489 -32.08 -20.50 -12.10
N LEU A 490 -31.30 -20.35 -13.16
CA LEU A 490 -30.26 -19.33 -13.24
C LEU A 490 -30.81 -17.91 -13.30
N SER A 491 -31.90 -17.69 -14.05
CA SER A 491 -32.54 -16.37 -14.14
C SER A 491 -33.16 -15.94 -12.80
N GLY A 492 -33.85 -16.88 -12.11
CA GLY A 492 -34.38 -16.66 -10.77
C GLY A 492 -33.30 -16.37 -9.75
N TRP A 493 -32.15 -17.09 -9.82
CA TRP A 493 -31.01 -16.85 -8.95
C TRP A 493 -30.37 -15.46 -9.17
N ARG A 494 -30.22 -15.04 -10.41
CA ARG A 494 -29.74 -13.67 -10.73
C ARG A 494 -30.65 -12.60 -10.15
N SER A 495 -31.94 -12.77 -10.19
CA SER A 495 -32.90 -11.82 -9.63
C SER A 495 -32.79 -11.73 -8.10
N ILE A 496 -32.66 -12.85 -7.40
CA ILE A 496 -32.43 -12.88 -5.94
C ILE A 496 -31.11 -12.19 -5.57
N LEU A 497 -30.01 -12.50 -6.30
CA LEU A 497 -28.71 -11.86 -6.07
C LEU A 497 -28.74 -10.35 -6.37
N SER A 498 -29.52 -9.89 -7.34
CA SER A 498 -29.67 -8.45 -7.60
C SER A 498 -30.37 -7.71 -6.44
N CYS A 499 -31.33 -8.35 -5.78
CA CYS A 499 -31.93 -7.81 -4.56
C CYS A 499 -30.94 -7.79 -3.40
N MET A 500 -30.15 -8.86 -3.24
CA MET A 500 -29.14 -8.98 -2.21
C MET A 500 -27.99 -7.96 -2.40
N HIS A 501 -27.59 -7.68 -3.64
CA HIS A 501 -26.53 -6.72 -3.99
C HIS A 501 -26.85 -5.30 -3.54
N LYS A 502 -28.11 -4.91 -3.55
CA LYS A 502 -28.55 -3.60 -3.05
C LYS A 502 -28.39 -3.45 -1.53
N ILE A 503 -28.39 -4.57 -0.79
CA ILE A 503 -28.28 -4.59 0.66
C ILE A 503 -26.82 -4.77 1.09
N ASN A 504 -26.13 -5.77 0.53
CA ASN A 504 -24.72 -6.08 0.87
C ASN A 504 -23.97 -6.68 -0.33
N PRO A 505 -23.16 -5.89 -1.06
CA PRO A 505 -22.39 -6.36 -2.22
C PRO A 505 -21.36 -7.44 -1.89
N PHE A 506 -20.76 -7.41 -0.69
CA PHE A 506 -19.73 -8.36 -0.28
C PHE A 506 -20.32 -9.78 -0.11
N LEU A 507 -21.43 -9.92 0.61
CA LEU A 507 -22.09 -11.21 0.78
C LEU A 507 -22.70 -11.72 -0.53
N THR A 508 -23.13 -10.85 -1.43
CA THR A 508 -23.60 -11.24 -2.76
C THR A 508 -22.51 -11.95 -3.56
N ALA A 509 -21.28 -11.43 -3.54
CA ALA A 509 -20.13 -12.04 -4.22
C ALA A 509 -19.85 -13.47 -3.74
N ILE A 510 -20.12 -13.80 -2.47
CA ILE A 510 -20.00 -15.16 -1.93
C ILE A 510 -21.06 -16.09 -2.59
N TYR A 511 -22.30 -15.65 -2.69
CA TYR A 511 -23.38 -16.43 -3.27
C TYR A 511 -23.38 -16.50 -4.81
N GLU A 512 -22.66 -15.62 -5.51
CA GLU A 512 -22.38 -15.72 -6.96
C GLU A 512 -21.59 -16.99 -7.30
N HIS A 513 -20.82 -17.51 -6.35
CA HIS A 513 -20.09 -18.77 -6.50
C HIS A 513 -20.92 -20.02 -6.25
N ALA A 514 -22.17 -19.86 -5.82
CA ALA A 514 -23.12 -20.97 -5.66
C ALA A 514 -23.74 -21.38 -7.00
N SER A 515 -23.93 -22.67 -7.19
CA SER A 515 -24.68 -23.25 -8.33
C SER A 515 -26.14 -23.45 -7.92
N PRO A 516 -27.12 -22.83 -8.59
CA PRO A 516 -28.51 -23.05 -8.29
C PRO A 516 -28.95 -24.43 -8.81
N LEU A 517 -29.48 -25.28 -7.94
CA LEU A 517 -29.99 -26.60 -8.29
C LEU A 517 -31.49 -26.54 -8.54
N HIS A 518 -32.21 -25.87 -7.66
CA HIS A 518 -33.67 -25.71 -7.74
C HIS A 518 -34.08 -24.35 -7.20
N ILE A 519 -34.85 -23.58 -7.95
CA ILE A 519 -35.41 -22.30 -7.52
C ILE A 519 -36.88 -22.24 -7.89
N THR A 520 -37.70 -22.48 -6.91
CA THR A 520 -39.18 -22.42 -7.04
C THR A 520 -39.76 -21.67 -5.84
N LYS A 521 -41.02 -21.25 -5.92
CA LYS A 521 -41.74 -20.65 -4.79
C LYS A 521 -41.93 -21.58 -3.59
N GLU A 522 -41.74 -22.88 -3.79
CA GLU A 522 -41.93 -23.89 -2.76
C GLU A 522 -40.60 -24.27 -2.09
N ARG A 523 -39.49 -24.25 -2.86
CA ARG A 523 -38.18 -24.74 -2.40
C ARG A 523 -37.03 -24.10 -3.16
N ILE A 524 -35.95 -23.72 -2.45
CA ILE A 524 -34.71 -23.23 -3.03
C ILE A 524 -33.56 -24.16 -2.60
N GLU A 525 -32.83 -24.72 -3.57
CA GLU A 525 -31.65 -25.53 -3.34
C GLU A 525 -30.48 -24.95 -4.09
N ILE A 526 -29.42 -24.61 -3.36
CA ILE A 526 -28.16 -24.09 -3.90
C ILE A 526 -26.98 -24.92 -3.40
N ALA A 527 -26.00 -25.10 -4.26
CA ALA A 527 -24.84 -25.94 -3.96
C ALA A 527 -23.50 -25.23 -4.16
N PHE A 528 -22.55 -25.56 -3.31
CA PHE A 528 -21.18 -25.11 -3.41
C PHE A 528 -20.24 -26.27 -3.73
N LYS A 529 -19.08 -25.98 -4.35
CA LYS A 529 -18.03 -27.00 -4.55
C LYS A 529 -17.50 -27.47 -3.19
N LYS A 530 -17.22 -28.76 -3.06
CA LYS A 530 -16.64 -29.35 -1.85
C LYS A 530 -15.33 -28.65 -1.48
N ASN A 531 -15.16 -28.30 -0.20
CA ASN A 531 -14.00 -27.54 0.35
C ASN A 531 -13.88 -26.10 -0.18
N SER A 532 -14.96 -25.49 -0.62
CA SER A 532 -14.95 -24.06 -0.96
C SER A 532 -15.01 -23.21 0.31
N LEU A 533 -14.11 -22.23 0.42
CA LEU A 533 -14.16 -21.19 1.46
C LEU A 533 -15.52 -20.46 1.48
N PHE A 534 -16.14 -20.33 0.31
CA PHE A 534 -17.45 -19.69 0.18
C PHE A 534 -18.57 -20.46 0.88
N MET A 535 -18.48 -21.78 1.01
CA MET A 535 -19.46 -22.59 1.75
C MET A 535 -19.46 -22.27 3.24
N SER A 536 -18.28 -22.12 3.86
CA SER A 536 -18.18 -21.77 5.28
C SER A 536 -18.71 -20.36 5.56
N GLN A 537 -18.38 -19.40 4.71
CA GLN A 537 -18.85 -18.01 4.82
C GLN A 537 -20.36 -17.89 4.54
N ALA A 538 -20.89 -18.63 3.55
CA ALA A 538 -22.32 -18.67 3.25
C ALA A 538 -23.16 -19.34 4.37
N SER A 539 -22.53 -20.14 5.21
CA SER A 539 -23.18 -20.83 6.35
C SER A 539 -23.18 -19.99 7.63
N GLU A 540 -22.60 -18.80 7.63
CA GLU A 540 -22.63 -17.90 8.79
C GLU A 540 -24.06 -17.39 9.07
N PRO A 541 -24.44 -17.22 10.34
CA PRO A 541 -25.80 -16.78 10.71
C PRO A 541 -26.23 -15.46 10.06
N THR A 542 -25.28 -14.53 9.91
CA THR A 542 -25.49 -13.22 9.27
C THR A 542 -25.77 -13.35 7.77
N ALA A 543 -25.02 -14.20 7.07
CA ALA A 543 -25.20 -14.46 5.64
C ALA A 543 -26.52 -15.19 5.36
N ILE A 544 -26.88 -16.15 6.20
CA ILE A 544 -28.16 -16.88 6.13
C ILE A 544 -29.34 -15.94 6.35
N ALA A 545 -29.28 -15.03 7.34
CA ALA A 545 -30.34 -14.07 7.61
C ALA A 545 -30.58 -13.14 6.41
N LEU A 546 -29.50 -12.65 5.79
CA LEU A 546 -29.56 -11.77 4.62
C LEU A 546 -30.08 -12.49 3.38
N LEU A 547 -29.72 -13.75 3.19
CA LEU A 547 -30.26 -14.58 2.12
C LEU A 547 -31.77 -14.79 2.30
N LYS A 548 -32.23 -15.07 3.53
CA LYS A 548 -33.67 -15.19 3.84
C LYS A 548 -34.41 -13.89 3.49
N GLN A 549 -33.91 -12.76 3.94
CA GLN A 549 -34.51 -11.46 3.65
C GLN A 549 -34.59 -11.18 2.14
N SER A 550 -33.55 -11.55 1.38
CA SER A 550 -33.50 -11.34 -0.06
C SER A 550 -34.48 -12.26 -0.80
N ILE A 551 -34.65 -13.50 -0.35
CA ILE A 551 -35.64 -14.45 -0.86
C ILE A 551 -37.06 -13.96 -0.58
N GLU A 552 -37.34 -13.51 0.64
CA GLU A 552 -38.65 -12.93 1.01
C GLU A 552 -38.97 -11.67 0.21
N SER A 553 -37.98 -10.82 -0.03
CA SER A 553 -38.14 -9.63 -0.88
C SER A 553 -38.45 -9.96 -2.34
N HIS A 554 -37.92 -11.08 -2.84
CA HIS A 554 -38.13 -11.50 -4.23
C HIS A 554 -39.48 -12.22 -4.45
N PHE A 555 -39.83 -13.14 -3.56
CA PHE A 555 -41.04 -13.98 -3.71
C PHE A 555 -42.29 -13.46 -2.96
N GLY A 556 -42.09 -12.48 -2.04
CA GLY A 556 -43.15 -11.94 -1.20
C GLY A 556 -43.63 -12.89 -0.09
N CYS A 557 -43.00 -14.06 0.07
CA CYS A 557 -43.30 -15.05 1.10
C CYS A 557 -41.99 -15.74 1.56
N PRO A 558 -41.94 -16.26 2.80
CA PRO A 558 -40.78 -17.01 3.29
C PRO A 558 -40.72 -18.37 2.58
N VAL A 559 -39.64 -18.61 1.82
CA VAL A 559 -39.41 -19.88 1.10
C VAL A 559 -38.29 -20.65 1.81
N PRO A 560 -38.47 -21.95 2.10
CA PRO A 560 -37.44 -22.78 2.68
C PRO A 560 -36.27 -22.98 1.69
N PHE A 561 -35.03 -22.80 2.16
CA PHE A 561 -33.86 -23.03 1.33
C PHE A 561 -32.86 -23.99 1.99
N LYS A 562 -32.08 -24.67 1.15
CA LYS A 562 -31.08 -25.65 1.56
C LYS A 562 -29.75 -25.39 0.89
N LEU A 563 -28.69 -25.34 1.70
CA LEU A 563 -27.29 -25.26 1.25
C LEU A 563 -26.71 -26.67 1.17
N GLN A 564 -26.13 -27.06 0.03
CA GLN A 564 -25.55 -28.38 -0.18
C GLN A 564 -24.11 -28.30 -0.66
N SER A 565 -23.30 -29.35 -0.36
CA SER A 565 -21.94 -29.50 -0.86
C SER A 565 -21.91 -30.58 -1.96
N ILE A 566 -21.43 -30.24 -3.15
CA ILE A 566 -21.33 -31.19 -4.27
C ILE A 566 -20.12 -32.09 -4.08
N LYS A 567 -20.31 -33.41 -4.03
CA LYS A 567 -19.24 -34.42 -4.07
C LYS A 567 -18.78 -34.58 -5.53
N LYS A 568 -17.48 -34.79 -5.74
CA LYS A 568 -16.77 -34.83 -7.04
C LYS A 568 -17.26 -35.88 -8.07
N GLU A 569 -18.19 -36.75 -7.69
CA GLU A 569 -18.58 -37.94 -8.48
C GLU A 569 -19.95 -37.85 -9.15
N ALA A 570 -20.68 -36.76 -9.03
CA ALA A 570 -21.96 -36.56 -9.75
C ALA A 570 -21.70 -35.74 -11.02
N LEU A 571 -22.41 -36.10 -12.10
CA LEU A 571 -22.45 -35.39 -13.40
C LEU A 571 -22.36 -33.88 -13.23
N SER A 572 -21.64 -33.20 -14.14
CA SER A 572 -21.27 -31.79 -14.08
C SER A 572 -22.38 -30.92 -13.50
N PRO A 573 -22.14 -30.28 -12.33
CA PRO A 573 -23.12 -29.40 -11.71
C PRO A 573 -23.41 -28.20 -12.63
N PRO A 574 -24.60 -27.61 -12.58
CA PRO A 574 -24.91 -26.40 -13.33
C PRO A 574 -23.87 -25.31 -12.99
N PRO A 575 -23.43 -24.52 -13.97
CA PRO A 575 -22.42 -23.51 -13.76
C PRO A 575 -22.89 -22.43 -12.79
N SER A 576 -22.01 -21.97 -11.90
CA SER A 576 -22.31 -20.80 -11.05
C SER A 576 -22.29 -19.51 -11.88
N ILE A 577 -23.00 -18.48 -11.43
CA ILE A 577 -23.01 -17.17 -12.10
C ILE A 577 -21.60 -16.62 -12.27
N ALA A 578 -20.76 -16.69 -11.23
CA ALA A 578 -19.36 -16.28 -11.30
C ALA A 578 -18.56 -17.05 -12.36
N SER A 579 -18.86 -18.35 -12.60
CA SER A 579 -18.18 -19.13 -13.63
C SER A 579 -18.62 -18.75 -15.04
N LEU A 580 -19.92 -18.46 -15.25
CA LEU A 580 -20.47 -18.00 -16.53
C LEU A 580 -19.93 -16.61 -16.90
N ASP A 581 -19.91 -15.68 -15.95
CA ASP A 581 -19.40 -14.33 -16.17
C ASP A 581 -17.88 -14.33 -16.44
N ALA A 582 -17.13 -15.22 -15.79
CA ALA A 582 -15.71 -15.40 -16.06
C ALA A 582 -15.45 -16.00 -17.45
N GLU A 583 -16.29 -16.94 -17.89
CA GLU A 583 -16.19 -17.53 -19.23
C GLU A 583 -16.60 -16.53 -20.32
N GLN A 584 -17.63 -15.74 -20.09
CA GLN A 584 -18.04 -14.67 -20.99
C GLN A 584 -16.96 -13.61 -21.15
N LYS A 585 -16.35 -13.14 -20.04
CA LYS A 585 -15.22 -12.21 -20.08
C LYS A 585 -14.03 -12.78 -20.85
N ARG A 586 -13.72 -14.06 -20.68
CA ARG A 586 -12.65 -14.72 -21.45
C ARG A 586 -12.96 -14.78 -22.94
N LYS A 587 -14.20 -15.06 -23.33
CA LYS A 587 -14.64 -15.03 -24.73
C LYS A 587 -14.52 -13.63 -25.32
N GLU A 588 -15.02 -12.62 -24.63
CA GLU A 588 -14.89 -11.22 -25.05
C GLU A 588 -13.42 -10.77 -25.16
N GLU A 589 -12.56 -11.18 -24.24
CA GLU A 589 -11.12 -10.88 -24.27
C GLU A 589 -10.43 -11.55 -25.47
N THR A 590 -10.77 -12.81 -25.77
CA THR A 590 -10.24 -13.53 -26.92
C THR A 590 -10.75 -12.95 -28.24
N GLU A 591 -12.01 -12.55 -28.34
CA GLU A 591 -12.55 -11.88 -29.52
C GLU A 591 -11.91 -10.51 -29.75
N ARG A 592 -11.74 -9.70 -28.70
CA ARG A 592 -11.04 -8.41 -28.78
C ARG A 592 -9.58 -8.60 -29.20
N ARG A 593 -8.90 -9.59 -28.67
CA ARG A 593 -7.53 -9.93 -29.06
C ARG A 593 -7.45 -10.31 -30.54
N HIS A 594 -8.35 -11.12 -31.01
CA HIS A 594 -8.44 -11.55 -32.41
C HIS A 594 -8.79 -10.40 -33.36
N ALA A 595 -9.67 -9.47 -32.90
CA ALA A 595 -9.98 -8.26 -33.66
C ALA A 595 -8.77 -7.33 -33.81
N VAL A 596 -7.96 -7.19 -32.75
CA VAL A 596 -6.71 -6.41 -32.80
C VAL A 596 -5.67 -7.08 -33.74
N GLU A 597 -5.50 -8.38 -33.67
CA GLU A 597 -4.59 -9.13 -34.53
C GLU A 597 -5.00 -9.08 -36.03
N LYS A 598 -6.30 -9.03 -36.31
CA LYS A 598 -6.83 -8.90 -37.67
C LYS A 598 -6.90 -7.47 -38.19
N HIS A 599 -6.60 -6.46 -37.37
CA HIS A 599 -6.70 -5.08 -37.78
C HIS A 599 -5.72 -4.77 -38.93
N PRO A 600 -6.19 -4.16 -40.06
CA PRO A 600 -5.38 -4.02 -41.26
C PRO A 600 -4.10 -3.20 -41.08
N LEU A 601 -4.10 -2.23 -40.16
CA LEU A 601 -2.89 -1.46 -39.81
C LEU A 601 -1.86 -2.31 -39.09
N ILE A 602 -2.28 -3.16 -38.18
CA ILE A 602 -1.38 -4.04 -37.43
C ILE A 602 -0.77 -5.09 -38.37
N GLN A 603 -1.55 -5.66 -39.28
CA GLN A 603 -1.03 -6.58 -40.29
C GLN A 603 -0.04 -5.92 -41.26
N LYS A 604 -0.27 -4.66 -41.63
CA LYS A 604 0.69 -3.89 -42.41
C LYS A 604 1.99 -3.65 -41.66
N LEU A 605 1.92 -3.26 -40.39
CA LEU A 605 3.08 -3.05 -39.53
C LEU A 605 3.89 -4.35 -39.34
N GLN A 606 3.20 -5.46 -39.10
CA GLN A 606 3.86 -6.78 -38.99
C GLN A 606 4.61 -7.17 -40.27
N LYS A 607 4.01 -6.93 -41.45
CA LYS A 607 4.64 -7.24 -42.74
C LYS A 607 5.77 -6.27 -43.09
N GLN A 608 5.68 -5.00 -42.70
CA GLN A 608 6.64 -3.96 -43.09
C GLN A 608 7.87 -3.94 -42.18
N PHE A 609 7.72 -4.34 -40.90
CA PHE A 609 8.78 -4.29 -39.89
C PHE A 609 9.17 -5.68 -39.34
N ASP A 610 8.64 -6.76 -39.90
CA ASP A 610 8.81 -8.15 -39.40
C ASP A 610 8.58 -8.27 -37.87
N ALA A 611 7.63 -7.46 -37.36
CA ALA A 611 7.37 -7.34 -35.94
C ALA A 611 6.38 -8.39 -35.45
N LYS A 612 6.63 -8.99 -34.27
CA LYS A 612 5.70 -9.91 -33.61
C LYS A 612 5.00 -9.25 -32.42
N ILE A 613 3.68 -9.46 -32.29
CA ILE A 613 2.93 -8.97 -31.14
C ILE A 613 3.33 -9.81 -29.93
N HIS A 614 3.99 -9.17 -28.95
CA HIS A 614 4.40 -9.86 -27.70
C HIS A 614 3.29 -9.81 -26.64
N THR A 615 2.61 -8.67 -26.50
CA THR A 615 1.58 -8.46 -25.46
C THR A 615 0.56 -7.43 -25.90
N ILE A 616 -0.75 -7.71 -25.68
CA ILE A 616 -1.84 -6.77 -25.88
C ILE A 616 -2.39 -6.38 -24.51
N ARG A 617 -2.33 -5.09 -24.17
CA ARG A 617 -2.93 -4.55 -22.94
C ARG A 617 -4.14 -3.71 -23.27
N PHE A 618 -5.30 -4.09 -22.75
CA PHE A 618 -6.52 -3.31 -22.89
C PHE A 618 -6.64 -2.31 -21.74
N LEU A 619 -6.73 -1.02 -22.04
CA LEU A 619 -7.02 0.00 -21.04
C LEU A 619 -8.50 -0.12 -20.65
N LYS A 620 -8.80 -0.24 -19.35
CA LYS A 620 -10.17 -0.14 -18.84
C LYS A 620 -10.68 1.27 -19.10
N LYS A 621 -11.59 1.46 -20.05
CA LYS A 621 -12.35 2.73 -20.20
C LYS A 621 -13.34 2.81 -19.04
N SER A 622 -13.28 3.89 -18.28
CA SER A 622 -14.41 4.31 -17.44
C SER A 622 -15.61 4.60 -18.34
N ALA A 623 -16.78 4.08 -17.98
CA ALA A 623 -18.00 4.00 -18.80
C ALA A 623 -18.69 5.37 -19.08
N GLU A 624 -18.03 6.52 -18.93
CA GLU A 624 -18.68 7.85 -18.98
C GLU A 624 -18.28 8.74 -20.16
N ALA A 625 -17.54 8.25 -21.16
CA ALA A 625 -17.00 9.11 -22.22
C ALA A 625 -17.55 8.84 -23.63
N PHE A 626 -18.73 8.27 -23.81
CA PHE A 626 -19.28 7.95 -25.15
C PHE A 626 -20.70 8.49 -25.44
N GLU A 627 -21.12 9.58 -24.78
CA GLU A 627 -22.34 10.30 -25.16
C GLU A 627 -22.11 11.75 -25.67
N LYS A 628 -20.86 12.12 -25.94
CA LYS A 628 -20.55 13.42 -26.58
C LYS A 628 -19.35 13.27 -27.51
N ALA A 629 -19.55 12.75 -28.70
CA ALA A 629 -18.80 13.07 -29.91
C ALA A 629 -19.60 12.67 -31.15
#